data_c4d088f671152821dec340c409b2c604
#
_entry.id   c4d088f671152821dec340c409b2c604
#
_cell.length_a   1.000
_cell.length_b   1.000
_cell.length_c   1.000
_cell.angle_alpha   90.00
_cell.angle_beta   90.00
_cell.angle_gamma   90.00
#
_symmetry.space_group_name_H-M   'P 1'
#
loop_
_entity.id
_entity.type
_entity.pdbx_description
1 polymer ?
#
loop_
_entity_poly.entity_id
_entity_poly.type
_entity_poly.pdbx_seq_one_letter_code
_entity_poly.pdbx_strand_id
1 'polypeptide(L)'
;KSRTSKVDKTERLNRVTYCYYFLVVLVSIFSYTLGYGYFLALAANMFSYFIFDQALRLMFNYEKNKSRPFINDASKKLNSNAIPVIGITGSYSKTTTKNVLAKILDESNNVFVTPESYNNRLGIAKAINEGFNDDHELAIIEMGTYSNGEIREICSWVRPHVSVITGIAPVHLERMKSLENILDAKSEIVELAGSVVINGDDEMLLNEARLWTNQKNVYDCSIT
;
A
#
# COMPACT_ATOMS: atom_id res chain seq x y z
N LYS A 1 1.38 13.82 -28.84
CA LYS A 1 0.18 12.95 -28.92
C LYS A 1 0.08 12.20 -27.60
N SER A 2 -0.79 12.66 -26.69
CA SER A 2 -1.10 11.96 -25.44
C SER A 2 -1.78 10.64 -25.78
N ARG A 3 -1.13 9.52 -25.45
CA ARG A 3 -1.79 8.22 -25.47
C ARG A 3 -2.76 8.21 -24.28
N THR A 4 -4.04 8.48 -24.54
CA THR A 4 -5.10 8.12 -23.62
C THR A 4 -5.14 6.59 -23.60
N SER A 5 -4.60 5.98 -22.56
CA SER A 5 -4.76 4.55 -22.30
C SER A 5 -6.26 4.27 -22.19
N LYS A 6 -6.77 3.30 -22.97
CA LYS A 6 -8.14 2.80 -22.77
C LYS A 6 -8.27 2.37 -21.31
N VAL A 7 -9.25 2.96 -20.62
CA VAL A 7 -9.57 2.54 -19.26
C VAL A 7 -10.18 1.14 -19.35
N ASP A 8 -9.43 0.14 -18.93
CA ASP A 8 -9.96 -1.22 -18.84
C ASP A 8 -11.09 -1.23 -17.79
N LYS A 9 -12.25 -1.72 -18.20
CA LYS A 9 -13.41 -1.87 -17.34
C LYS A 9 -13.15 -2.99 -16.33
N THR A 10 -12.51 -2.65 -15.22
CA THR A 10 -12.29 -3.59 -14.13
C THR A 10 -13.62 -3.86 -13.39
N GLU A 11 -13.77 -5.04 -12.79
CA GLU A 11 -14.93 -5.36 -11.96
C GLU A 11 -15.19 -4.32 -10.86
N ARG A 12 -14.12 -3.73 -10.33
CA ARG A 12 -14.20 -2.64 -9.36
C ARG A 12 -14.86 -1.41 -9.93
N LEU A 13 -14.47 -0.99 -11.14
CA LEU A 13 -15.09 0.15 -11.83
C LEU A 13 -16.57 -0.10 -12.09
N ASN A 14 -16.92 -1.31 -12.52
CA ASN A 14 -18.33 -1.69 -12.74
C ASN A 14 -19.14 -1.60 -11.44
N ARG A 15 -18.62 -2.11 -10.31
CA ARG A 15 -19.29 -2.02 -9.01
C ARG A 15 -19.53 -0.58 -8.56
N VAL A 16 -18.50 0.29 -8.70
CA VAL A 16 -18.64 1.72 -8.39
C VAL A 16 -19.70 2.38 -9.28
N THR A 17 -19.69 2.05 -10.58
CA THR A 17 -20.65 2.59 -11.55
C THR A 17 -22.09 2.16 -11.22
N TYR A 18 -22.32 0.89 -10.87
CA TYR A 18 -23.64 0.42 -10.45
C TYR A 18 -24.09 1.07 -9.15
N CYS A 19 -23.21 1.23 -8.16
CA CYS A 19 -23.52 1.92 -6.92
C CYS A 19 -23.92 3.39 -7.17
N TYR A 20 -23.19 4.08 -8.04
CA TYR A 20 -23.49 5.44 -8.45
C TYR A 20 -24.88 5.54 -9.09
N TYR A 21 -25.19 4.71 -10.10
CA TYR A 21 -26.50 4.71 -10.74
C TYR A 21 -27.64 4.37 -9.77
N PHE A 22 -27.41 3.42 -8.86
CA PHE A 22 -28.38 3.08 -7.82
C PHE A 22 -28.67 4.29 -6.92
N LEU A 23 -27.66 5.02 -6.48
CA LEU A 23 -27.85 6.24 -5.67
C LEU A 23 -28.56 7.33 -6.46
N VAL A 24 -28.26 7.52 -7.72
CA VAL A 24 -28.96 8.51 -8.59
C VAL A 24 -30.43 8.15 -8.72
N VAL A 25 -30.77 6.88 -8.93
CA VAL A 25 -32.15 6.40 -9.01
C VAL A 25 -32.90 6.62 -7.69
N LEU A 26 -32.27 6.29 -6.55
CA LEU A 26 -32.87 6.53 -5.23
C LEU A 26 -33.18 8.02 -4.99
N VAL A 27 -32.21 8.89 -5.29
CA VAL A 27 -32.43 10.35 -5.16
C VAL A 27 -33.55 10.82 -6.08
N SER A 28 -33.64 10.28 -7.30
CA SER A 28 -34.69 10.64 -8.27
C SER A 28 -36.09 10.20 -7.80
N ILE A 29 -36.21 8.97 -7.26
CA ILE A 29 -37.47 8.46 -6.71
C ILE A 29 -37.89 9.30 -5.51
N PHE A 30 -36.99 9.56 -4.56
CA PHE A 30 -37.25 10.36 -3.38
C PHE A 30 -37.70 11.77 -3.75
N SER A 31 -37.06 12.37 -4.75
CA SER A 31 -37.43 13.65 -5.33
C SER A 31 -38.83 13.68 -5.91
N TYR A 32 -39.20 12.64 -6.64
CA TYR A 32 -40.50 12.50 -7.25
C TYR A 32 -41.62 12.40 -6.18
N THR A 33 -41.39 11.63 -5.11
CA THR A 33 -42.35 11.47 -4.00
C THR A 33 -42.58 12.74 -3.20
N LEU A 34 -41.60 13.65 -3.17
CA LEU A 34 -41.75 14.97 -2.52
C LEU A 34 -42.38 16.05 -3.40
N GLY A 35 -42.78 15.72 -4.62
CA GLY A 35 -43.44 16.67 -5.55
C GLY A 35 -42.49 17.64 -6.26
N TYR A 36 -41.18 17.50 -6.05
CA TYR A 36 -40.11 18.36 -6.64
C TYR A 36 -39.48 17.78 -7.91
N GLY A 37 -40.20 16.90 -8.64
CA GLY A 37 -39.70 15.99 -9.66
C GLY A 37 -38.69 16.55 -10.68
N TYR A 38 -38.88 17.74 -11.19
CA TYR A 38 -37.91 18.32 -12.15
C TYR A 38 -36.75 19.08 -11.52
N PHE A 39 -37.00 19.80 -10.44
CA PHE A 39 -35.95 20.62 -9.80
C PHE A 39 -34.85 19.79 -9.17
N LEU A 40 -35.19 18.66 -8.60
CA LEU A 40 -34.20 17.77 -7.96
C LEU A 40 -33.49 16.86 -8.95
N ALA A 41 -34.08 16.54 -10.10
CA ALA A 41 -33.37 15.87 -11.20
C ALA A 41 -32.24 16.78 -11.76
N LEU A 42 -32.49 18.09 -11.87
CA LEU A 42 -31.50 19.09 -12.20
C LEU A 42 -30.43 19.23 -11.09
N ALA A 43 -30.87 19.28 -9.83
CA ALA A 43 -29.95 19.31 -8.69
C ALA A 43 -29.12 18.03 -8.57
N ALA A 44 -29.66 16.83 -8.85
CA ALA A 44 -28.92 15.57 -8.87
C ALA A 44 -27.81 15.58 -9.92
N ASN A 45 -28.01 16.23 -11.08
CA ASN A 45 -26.95 16.45 -12.06
C ASN A 45 -25.88 17.43 -11.54
N MET A 46 -26.22 18.49 -10.86
CA MET A 46 -25.26 19.42 -10.24
C MET A 46 -24.51 18.77 -9.08
N PHE A 47 -25.14 17.89 -8.32
CA PHE A 47 -24.56 17.13 -7.22
C PHE A 47 -24.02 15.76 -7.64
N SER A 48 -23.97 15.42 -8.93
CA SER A 48 -23.50 14.13 -9.44
C SER A 48 -22.10 13.80 -8.97
N TYR A 49 -21.22 14.79 -8.86
CA TYR A 49 -19.86 14.64 -8.33
C TYR A 49 -19.86 14.20 -6.85
N PHE A 50 -20.73 14.81 -6.04
CA PHE A 50 -20.88 14.45 -4.63
C PHE A 50 -21.46 13.02 -4.47
N ILE A 51 -22.46 12.65 -5.27
CA ILE A 51 -23.04 11.30 -5.27
C ILE A 51 -21.99 10.27 -5.67
N PHE A 52 -21.15 10.60 -6.65
CA PHE A 52 -20.05 9.74 -7.07
C PHE A 52 -19.00 9.55 -5.97
N ASP A 53 -18.64 10.63 -5.25
CA ASP A 53 -17.72 10.56 -4.10
C ASP A 53 -18.30 9.68 -2.98
N GLN A 54 -19.58 9.79 -2.67
CA GLN A 54 -20.25 8.92 -1.69
C GLN A 54 -20.25 7.44 -2.16
N ALA A 55 -20.49 7.18 -3.44
CA ALA A 55 -20.43 5.84 -4.01
C ALA A 55 -19.01 5.26 -3.89
N LEU A 56 -17.96 6.05 -4.16
CA LEU A 56 -16.56 5.65 -3.98
C LEU A 56 -16.26 5.31 -2.51
N ARG A 57 -16.70 6.13 -1.56
CA ARG A 57 -16.49 5.89 -0.12
C ARG A 57 -17.17 4.60 0.37
N LEU A 58 -18.42 4.40 -0.02
CA LEU A 58 -19.17 3.19 0.31
C LEU A 58 -18.50 1.94 -0.26
N MET A 59 -18.11 1.98 -1.54
CA MET A 59 -17.43 0.86 -2.20
C MET A 59 -16.04 0.61 -1.64
N PHE A 60 -15.29 1.65 -1.26
CA PHE A 60 -13.99 1.50 -0.61
C PHE A 60 -14.11 0.72 0.71
N ASN A 61 -15.05 1.09 1.56
CA ASN A 61 -15.30 0.40 2.82
C ASN A 61 -15.77 -1.05 2.61
N TYR A 62 -16.64 -1.28 1.63
CA TYR A 62 -17.08 -2.62 1.27
C TYR A 62 -15.91 -3.49 0.81
N GLU A 63 -15.06 -3.01 -0.10
CA GLU A 63 -13.90 -3.74 -0.60
C GLU A 63 -12.84 -3.98 0.48
N LYS A 64 -12.62 -2.99 1.35
CA LYS A 64 -11.74 -3.11 2.51
C LYS A 64 -12.22 -4.24 3.44
N ASN A 65 -13.51 -4.29 3.72
CA ASN A 65 -14.10 -5.34 4.56
C ASN A 65 -14.06 -6.71 3.87
N LYS A 66 -14.37 -6.78 2.58
CA LYS A 66 -14.33 -8.02 1.79
C LYS A 66 -12.93 -8.61 1.70
N SER A 67 -11.89 -7.78 1.68
CA SER A 67 -10.50 -8.23 1.62
C SER A 67 -9.90 -8.59 2.98
N ARG A 68 -10.53 -8.23 4.10
CA ARG A 68 -10.04 -8.54 5.46
C ARG A 68 -9.78 -10.03 5.72
N PRO A 69 -10.69 -10.98 5.40
CA PRO A 69 -10.42 -12.39 5.64
C PRO A 69 -9.16 -12.85 4.91
N PHE A 70 -9.01 -12.46 3.65
CA PHE A 70 -7.86 -12.79 2.81
C PHE A 70 -6.52 -12.26 3.37
N ILE A 71 -6.52 -11.04 3.92
CA ILE A 71 -5.35 -10.46 4.58
C ILE A 71 -5.09 -11.14 5.91
N ASN A 72 -6.15 -11.46 6.68
CA ASN A 72 -6.01 -12.16 7.94
C ASN A 72 -5.41 -13.56 7.75
N ASP A 73 -5.78 -14.26 6.68
CA ASP A 73 -5.21 -15.57 6.35
C ASP A 73 -3.72 -15.44 6.02
N ALA A 74 -3.34 -14.46 5.19
CA ALA A 74 -1.93 -14.16 4.90
C ALA A 74 -1.14 -13.78 6.18
N SER A 75 -1.73 -12.95 7.04
CA SER A 75 -1.12 -12.57 8.32
C SER A 75 -0.91 -13.76 9.24
N LYS A 76 -1.92 -14.63 9.38
CA LYS A 76 -1.80 -15.85 10.20
C LYS A 76 -0.71 -16.75 9.65
N LYS A 77 -0.71 -17.01 8.35
CA LYS A 77 0.24 -17.86 7.66
C LYS A 77 1.68 -17.36 7.82
N LEU A 78 1.92 -16.05 7.64
CA LEU A 78 3.26 -15.47 7.80
C LEU A 78 3.75 -15.48 9.25
N ASN A 79 2.84 -15.24 10.23
CA ASN A 79 3.22 -15.10 11.63
C ASN A 79 3.11 -16.41 12.43
N SER A 80 2.68 -17.54 11.82
CA SER A 80 2.56 -18.83 12.52
C SER A 80 3.91 -19.39 12.97
N ASN A 81 4.95 -19.23 12.15
CA ASN A 81 6.26 -19.83 12.36
C ASN A 81 7.29 -18.87 12.98
N ALA A 82 6.87 -17.63 13.31
CA ALA A 82 7.74 -16.58 13.90
C ALA A 82 9.06 -16.36 13.14
N ILE A 83 9.05 -16.52 11.81
CA ILE A 83 10.24 -16.31 10.98
C ILE A 83 10.61 -14.83 10.92
N PRO A 84 11.90 -14.49 10.74
CA PRO A 84 12.33 -13.13 10.47
C PRO A 84 11.68 -12.57 9.19
N VAL A 85 11.23 -11.31 9.25
CA VAL A 85 10.65 -10.61 8.11
C VAL A 85 11.46 -9.34 7.84
N ILE A 86 11.92 -9.18 6.60
CA ILE A 86 12.59 -7.99 6.11
C ILE A 86 11.58 -7.22 5.25
N GLY A 87 11.22 -6.01 5.67
CA GLY A 87 10.39 -5.08 4.90
C GLY A 87 11.25 -4.12 4.10
N ILE A 88 10.97 -3.95 2.81
CA ILE A 88 11.73 -3.05 1.94
C ILE A 88 10.82 -2.01 1.33
N THR A 89 11.14 -0.72 1.54
CA THR A 89 10.47 0.41 0.88
C THR A 89 11.47 1.40 0.29
N GLY A 90 11.00 2.41 -0.39
CA GLY A 90 11.79 3.48 -0.99
C GLY A 90 11.12 4.05 -2.23
N SER A 91 11.63 5.14 -2.73
CA SER A 91 11.16 5.76 -3.99
C SER A 91 11.64 5.00 -5.21
N TYR A 92 12.86 4.44 -5.16
CA TYR A 92 13.53 3.71 -6.24
C TYR A 92 14.24 2.48 -5.69
N SER A 93 14.76 1.62 -6.54
CA SER A 93 15.61 0.44 -6.24
C SER A 93 15.01 -0.63 -5.29
N LYS A 94 13.77 -0.54 -4.85
CA LYS A 94 13.13 -1.55 -3.99
C LYS A 94 13.25 -2.97 -4.53
N THR A 95 12.78 -3.18 -5.75
CA THR A 95 12.77 -4.51 -6.40
C THR A 95 14.17 -5.02 -6.66
N THR A 96 15.12 -4.14 -7.03
CA THR A 96 16.53 -4.50 -7.21
C THR A 96 17.14 -4.96 -5.89
N THR A 97 16.99 -4.17 -4.82
CA THR A 97 17.48 -4.51 -3.47
C THR A 97 16.86 -5.82 -2.97
N LYS A 98 15.54 -5.98 -3.13
CA LYS A 98 14.84 -7.22 -2.81
C LYS A 98 15.46 -8.43 -3.50
N ASN A 99 15.67 -8.36 -4.82
CA ASN A 99 16.17 -9.48 -5.59
C ASN A 99 17.63 -9.81 -5.29
N VAL A 100 18.48 -8.79 -5.06
CA VAL A 100 19.87 -8.98 -4.68
C VAL A 100 19.97 -9.60 -3.29
N LEU A 101 19.21 -9.05 -2.32
CA LEU A 101 19.19 -9.57 -0.96
C LEU A 101 18.66 -11.01 -0.91
N ALA A 102 17.62 -11.29 -1.68
CA ALA A 102 17.09 -12.64 -1.81
C ALA A 102 18.14 -13.64 -2.30
N LYS A 103 18.88 -13.30 -3.35
CA LYS A 103 19.96 -14.16 -3.87
C LYS A 103 21.04 -14.44 -2.84
N ILE A 104 21.44 -13.43 -2.07
CA ILE A 104 22.49 -13.56 -1.05
C ILE A 104 22.02 -14.48 0.09
N LEU A 105 20.78 -14.29 0.55
CA LEU A 105 20.23 -15.02 1.69
C LEU A 105 19.79 -16.44 1.34
N ASP A 106 19.38 -16.68 0.09
CA ASP A 106 18.92 -17.98 -0.41
C ASP A 106 20.05 -19.04 -0.49
N GLU A 107 21.32 -18.60 -0.42
CA GLU A 107 22.47 -19.51 -0.34
C GLU A 107 22.50 -20.33 0.96
N SER A 108 21.90 -19.84 2.03
CA SER A 108 21.92 -20.45 3.36
C SER A 108 20.57 -20.62 4.03
N ASN A 109 19.50 -20.08 3.45
CA ASN A 109 18.15 -20.12 3.99
C ASN A 109 17.14 -20.38 2.88
N ASN A 110 15.99 -20.95 3.22
CA ASN A 110 14.85 -20.99 2.30
C ASN A 110 14.05 -19.68 2.40
N VAL A 111 14.22 -18.79 1.42
CA VAL A 111 13.73 -17.41 1.49
C VAL A 111 12.43 -17.24 0.72
N PHE A 112 11.38 -16.80 1.38
CA PHE A 112 10.18 -16.30 0.71
C PHE A 112 10.39 -14.86 0.25
N VAL A 113 10.05 -14.58 -1.01
CA VAL A 113 10.15 -13.23 -1.59
C VAL A 113 8.85 -12.87 -2.29
N THR A 114 8.34 -11.66 -2.03
CA THR A 114 7.18 -11.18 -2.80
C THR A 114 7.53 -11.11 -4.30
N PRO A 115 6.74 -11.77 -5.19
CA PRO A 115 7.04 -11.82 -6.61
C PRO A 115 6.87 -10.45 -7.27
N GLU A 116 7.63 -10.18 -8.32
CA GLU A 116 7.54 -8.97 -9.15
C GLU A 116 7.38 -7.68 -8.32
N SER A 117 6.33 -6.91 -8.61
CA SER A 117 5.96 -5.67 -7.93
C SER A 117 4.73 -5.84 -7.03
N TYR A 118 4.52 -7.02 -6.45
CA TYR A 118 3.46 -7.25 -5.45
C TYR A 118 3.81 -6.55 -4.13
N ASN A 119 3.65 -5.23 -4.12
CA ASN A 119 4.10 -4.34 -3.05
C ASN A 119 2.97 -3.54 -2.38
N ASN A 120 1.73 -3.76 -2.79
CA ASN A 120 0.55 -3.21 -2.13
C ASN A 120 -0.12 -4.27 -1.24
N ARG A 121 -1.02 -3.82 -0.36
CA ARG A 121 -1.72 -4.65 0.63
C ARG A 121 -2.27 -5.97 0.08
N LEU A 122 -2.98 -5.94 -1.06
CA LEU A 122 -3.59 -7.13 -1.64
C LEU A 122 -2.59 -8.00 -2.40
N GLY A 123 -1.63 -7.38 -3.09
CA GLY A 123 -0.56 -8.09 -3.78
C GLY A 123 0.32 -8.88 -2.80
N ILE A 124 0.72 -8.26 -1.68
CA ILE A 124 1.49 -8.93 -0.63
C ILE A 124 0.68 -10.09 -0.02
N ALA A 125 -0.60 -9.85 0.33
CA ALA A 125 -1.45 -10.91 0.89
C ALA A 125 -1.64 -12.06 -0.10
N LYS A 126 -1.78 -11.76 -1.40
CA LYS A 126 -1.86 -12.77 -2.45
C LYS A 126 -0.57 -13.59 -2.54
N ALA A 127 0.58 -12.92 -2.59
CA ALA A 127 1.88 -13.59 -2.64
C ALA A 127 2.07 -14.56 -1.47
N ILE A 128 1.73 -14.13 -0.26
CA ILE A 128 1.85 -14.98 0.94
C ILE A 128 0.87 -16.15 0.88
N ASN A 129 -0.40 -15.92 0.54
CA ASN A 129 -1.40 -16.98 0.51
C ASN A 129 -1.09 -18.06 -0.53
N GLU A 130 -0.55 -17.68 -1.69
CA GLU A 130 -0.25 -18.57 -2.80
C GLU A 130 1.15 -19.19 -2.72
N GLY A 131 2.16 -18.50 -2.21
CA GLY A 131 3.56 -18.91 -2.32
C GLY A 131 4.27 -19.19 -1.01
N PHE A 132 3.83 -18.63 0.13
CA PHE A 132 4.48 -18.89 1.40
C PHE A 132 4.04 -20.25 1.99
N ASN A 133 5.00 -21.00 2.50
CA ASN A 133 4.78 -22.28 3.19
C ASN A 133 5.68 -22.39 4.45
N ASP A 134 5.51 -23.46 5.20
CA ASP A 134 6.20 -23.69 6.48
C ASP A 134 7.69 -24.01 6.35
N ASP A 135 8.18 -24.31 5.12
CA ASP A 135 9.59 -24.58 4.88
C ASP A 135 10.42 -23.28 4.78
N HIS A 136 9.78 -22.12 4.60
CA HIS A 136 10.48 -20.86 4.54
C HIS A 136 10.99 -20.44 5.92
N GLU A 137 12.26 -20.02 5.96
CA GLU A 137 12.99 -19.62 7.16
C GLU A 137 13.10 -18.09 7.30
N LEU A 138 12.86 -17.36 6.21
CA LEU A 138 12.94 -15.90 6.13
C LEU A 138 11.94 -15.38 5.09
N ALA A 139 11.41 -14.18 5.30
CA ALA A 139 10.57 -13.50 4.32
C ALA A 139 11.10 -12.11 3.95
N ILE A 140 11.15 -11.80 2.66
CA ILE A 140 11.49 -10.48 2.13
C ILE A 140 10.25 -9.90 1.45
N ILE A 141 9.71 -8.82 2.01
CA ILE A 141 8.45 -8.20 1.59
C ILE A 141 8.72 -6.80 1.05
N GLU A 142 8.47 -6.59 -0.25
CA GLU A 142 8.50 -5.26 -0.84
C GLU A 142 7.21 -4.52 -0.50
N MET A 143 7.33 -3.26 -0.03
CA MET A 143 6.21 -2.40 0.37
C MET A 143 6.22 -1.10 -0.43
N GLY A 144 5.17 -0.88 -1.21
CA GLY A 144 4.92 0.35 -1.93
C GLY A 144 3.84 1.19 -1.26
N THR A 145 3.87 2.51 -1.49
CA THR A 145 2.84 3.42 -1.01
C THR A 145 2.57 4.54 -2.00
N TYR A 146 1.33 4.98 -2.03
CA TYR A 146 0.83 6.16 -2.74
C TYR A 146 0.21 7.19 -1.80
N SER A 147 0.08 6.87 -0.50
CA SER A 147 -0.46 7.76 0.54
C SER A 147 0.01 7.36 1.92
N ASN A 148 -0.01 8.30 2.86
CA ASN A 148 0.29 8.03 4.27
C ASN A 148 -0.71 7.01 4.85
N GLY A 149 -0.22 6.14 5.73
CA GLY A 149 -0.99 5.09 6.39
C GLY A 149 -0.98 3.73 5.67
N GLU A 150 -0.58 3.68 4.38
CA GLU A 150 -0.60 2.42 3.62
C GLU A 150 0.51 1.46 4.07
N ILE A 151 1.74 1.95 4.30
CA ILE A 151 2.85 1.12 4.81
C ILE A 151 2.57 0.72 6.25
N ARG A 152 2.07 1.63 7.08
CA ARG A 152 1.68 1.32 8.47
C ARG A 152 0.62 0.22 8.51
N GLU A 153 -0.40 0.27 7.63
CA GLU A 153 -1.40 -0.79 7.51
C GLU A 153 -0.75 -2.14 7.16
N ILE A 154 0.18 -2.17 6.20
CA ILE A 154 0.91 -3.39 5.83
C ILE A 154 1.74 -3.89 7.02
N CYS A 155 2.53 -3.03 7.65
CA CYS A 155 3.38 -3.38 8.80
C CYS A 155 2.57 -3.91 9.99
N SER A 156 1.32 -3.47 10.17
CA SER A 156 0.47 -3.92 11.28
C SER A 156 0.18 -5.43 11.25
N TRP A 157 0.25 -6.07 10.08
CA TRP A 157 -0.02 -7.49 9.93
C TRP A 157 1.17 -8.30 9.36
N VAL A 158 2.12 -7.66 8.64
CA VAL A 158 3.38 -8.28 8.18
C VAL A 158 4.41 -8.33 9.32
N ARG A 159 4.48 -7.29 10.15
CA ARG A 159 5.38 -7.16 11.31
C ARG A 159 6.87 -7.34 10.95
N PRO A 160 7.46 -6.44 10.17
CA PRO A 160 8.86 -6.55 9.82
C PRO A 160 9.77 -6.46 11.05
N HIS A 161 10.76 -7.34 11.14
CA HIS A 161 11.82 -7.32 12.15
C HIS A 161 12.92 -6.33 11.76
N VAL A 162 13.22 -6.31 10.47
CA VAL A 162 14.19 -5.39 9.85
C VAL A 162 13.46 -4.59 8.76
N SER A 163 13.65 -3.29 8.76
CA SER A 163 13.15 -2.38 7.72
C SER A 163 14.30 -1.84 6.88
N VAL A 164 14.10 -1.79 5.57
CA VAL A 164 15.06 -1.22 4.63
C VAL A 164 14.41 -0.08 3.86
N ILE A 165 15.05 1.10 3.86
CA ILE A 165 14.61 2.26 3.06
C ILE A 165 15.69 2.57 2.03
N THR A 166 15.41 2.30 0.76
CA THR A 166 16.40 2.36 -0.33
C THR A 166 16.71 3.76 -0.81
N GLY A 167 15.84 4.73 -0.54
CA GLY A 167 16.06 6.13 -0.87
C GLY A 167 14.75 6.91 -1.06
N ILE A 168 14.87 8.24 -0.99
CA ILE A 168 13.78 9.20 -1.14
C ILE A 168 13.99 10.00 -2.44
N ALA A 169 12.97 10.10 -3.25
CA ALA A 169 12.99 10.88 -4.48
C ALA A 169 11.59 11.43 -4.79
N PRO A 170 11.47 12.49 -5.60
CA PRO A 170 10.20 13.15 -5.91
C PRO A 170 9.33 12.33 -6.88
N VAL A 171 8.97 11.10 -6.46
CA VAL A 171 8.05 10.21 -7.19
C VAL A 171 6.63 10.42 -6.64
N HIS A 172 5.63 10.33 -7.53
CA HIS A 172 4.21 10.48 -7.15
C HIS A 172 3.86 11.81 -6.47
N LEU A 173 4.58 12.90 -6.79
CA LEU A 173 4.36 14.25 -6.21
C LEU A 173 2.92 14.75 -6.37
N GLU A 174 2.22 14.39 -7.46
CA GLU A 174 0.82 14.76 -7.64
C GLU A 174 -0.09 14.27 -6.50
N ARG A 175 0.25 13.13 -5.88
CA ARG A 175 -0.51 12.54 -4.77
C ARG A 175 0.09 12.88 -3.41
N MET A 176 1.41 12.81 -3.30
CA MET A 176 2.14 13.02 -2.05
C MET A 176 2.38 14.49 -1.72
N LYS A 177 2.32 15.37 -2.72
CA LYS A 177 2.43 16.85 -2.64
C LYS A 177 3.83 17.38 -2.32
N SER A 178 4.62 16.70 -1.48
CA SER A 178 5.97 17.13 -1.12
C SER A 178 6.90 15.94 -0.88
N LEU A 179 8.21 16.20 -0.83
CA LEU A 179 9.25 15.23 -0.49
C LEU A 179 9.15 14.79 0.97
N GLU A 180 8.80 15.70 1.85
CA GLU A 180 8.58 15.44 3.28
C GLU A 180 7.45 14.44 3.47
N ASN A 181 6.33 14.60 2.78
CA ASN A 181 5.23 13.63 2.83
C ASN A 181 5.63 12.26 2.27
N ILE A 182 6.55 12.21 1.28
CA ILE A 182 7.10 10.96 0.77
C ILE A 182 7.99 10.29 1.83
N LEU A 183 8.83 11.07 2.50
CA LEU A 183 9.66 10.61 3.61
C LEU A 183 8.78 10.06 4.73
N ASP A 184 7.82 10.85 5.21
CA ASP A 184 6.87 10.45 6.28
C ASP A 184 6.16 9.14 5.96
N ALA A 185 5.60 9.02 4.76
CA ALA A 185 4.88 7.82 4.34
C ALA A 185 5.79 6.57 4.29
N LYS A 186 7.06 6.73 3.92
CA LYS A 186 8.01 5.61 3.88
C LYS A 186 8.60 5.30 5.25
N SER A 187 8.76 6.29 6.10
CA SER A 187 9.22 6.15 7.49
C SER A 187 8.24 5.35 8.37
N GLU A 188 6.99 5.19 7.94
CA GLU A 188 6.02 4.31 8.61
C GLU A 188 6.52 2.87 8.78
N ILE A 189 7.41 2.39 7.90
CA ILE A 189 7.99 1.04 7.99
C ILE A 189 8.88 0.88 9.24
N VAL A 190 9.42 1.99 9.74
CA VAL A 190 10.31 2.00 10.91
C VAL A 190 9.55 1.79 12.21
N GLU A 191 8.27 2.16 12.28
CA GLU A 191 7.51 2.20 13.54
C GLU A 191 7.50 0.86 14.29
N LEU A 192 7.38 -0.25 13.58
CA LEU A 192 7.25 -1.58 14.16
C LEU A 192 8.52 -2.44 14.08
N ALA A 193 9.52 -2.01 13.31
CA ALA A 193 10.77 -2.75 13.16
C ALA A 193 11.72 -2.52 14.35
N GLY A 194 12.48 -3.54 14.72
CA GLY A 194 13.53 -3.44 15.74
C GLY A 194 14.84 -2.85 15.18
N SER A 195 15.12 -3.13 13.92
CA SER A 195 16.32 -2.65 13.21
C SER A 195 15.93 -1.98 11.91
N VAL A 196 16.69 -0.95 11.54
CA VAL A 196 16.44 -0.14 10.32
C VAL A 196 17.75 -0.03 9.55
N VAL A 197 17.67 -0.32 8.26
CA VAL A 197 18.79 -0.12 7.31
C VAL A 197 18.38 0.96 6.33
N ILE A 198 19.23 1.96 6.16
CA ILE A 198 18.98 3.08 5.25
C ILE A 198 20.10 3.22 4.22
N ASN A 199 19.79 3.88 3.12
CA ASN A 199 20.79 4.38 2.19
C ASN A 199 21.51 5.58 2.82
N GLY A 200 22.80 5.38 3.17
CA GLY A 200 23.64 6.42 3.77
C GLY A 200 24.08 7.53 2.81
N ASP A 201 23.88 7.35 1.50
CA ASP A 201 24.14 8.39 0.50
C ASP A 201 22.92 9.34 0.33
N ASP A 202 21.80 9.11 1.05
CA ASP A 202 20.59 9.93 1.02
C ASP A 202 20.54 10.83 2.26
N GLU A 203 20.85 12.13 2.07
CA GLU A 203 20.92 13.11 3.16
C GLU A 203 19.59 13.26 3.93
N MET A 204 18.44 13.11 3.26
CA MET A 204 17.14 13.18 3.93
C MET A 204 16.96 11.99 4.88
N LEU A 205 17.31 10.79 4.45
CA LEU A 205 17.26 9.60 5.29
C LEU A 205 18.24 9.68 6.45
N LEU A 206 19.47 10.16 6.23
CA LEU A 206 20.45 10.36 7.30
C LEU A 206 19.97 11.32 8.38
N ASN A 207 19.35 12.41 7.98
CA ASN A 207 18.80 13.39 8.93
C ASN A 207 17.64 12.82 9.74
N GLU A 208 16.73 12.11 9.08
CA GLU A 208 15.59 11.47 9.72
C GLU A 208 16.01 10.32 10.64
N ALA A 209 17.01 9.54 10.23
CA ALA A 209 17.55 8.42 10.98
C ALA A 209 18.08 8.80 12.38
N ARG A 210 18.57 10.02 12.55
CA ARG A 210 18.99 10.55 13.87
C ARG A 210 17.86 10.57 14.89
N LEU A 211 16.61 10.71 14.43
CA LEU A 211 15.43 10.69 15.29
C LEU A 211 15.12 9.26 15.76
N TRP A 212 15.51 8.25 14.98
CA TRP A 212 15.23 6.84 15.28
C TRP A 212 16.27 6.17 16.17
N THR A 213 17.53 6.67 16.18
CA THR A 213 18.66 6.04 16.88
C THR A 213 18.45 5.87 18.39
N ASN A 214 17.60 6.67 19.01
CA ASN A 214 17.26 6.53 20.43
C ASN A 214 16.33 5.35 20.75
N GLN A 215 15.68 4.77 19.74
CA GLN A 215 14.64 3.75 19.93
C GLN A 215 14.89 2.47 19.11
N LYS A 216 15.75 2.55 18.08
CA LYS A 216 15.97 1.51 17.09
C LYS A 216 17.49 1.32 16.84
N ASN A 217 17.85 0.12 16.40
CA ASN A 217 19.17 -0.11 15.83
C ASN A 217 19.15 0.40 14.37
N VAL A 218 19.85 1.49 14.10
CA VAL A 218 19.92 2.10 12.77
C VAL A 218 21.28 1.81 12.16
N TYR A 219 21.27 1.30 10.94
CA TYR A 219 22.45 0.99 10.12
C TYR A 219 22.34 1.78 8.82
N ASP A 220 23.40 2.49 8.46
CA ASP A 220 23.52 3.14 7.17
C ASP A 220 24.46 2.35 6.26
N CYS A 221 24.09 2.25 4.98
CA CYS A 221 24.92 1.67 3.94
C CYS A 221 25.26 2.78 2.94
N SER A 222 26.54 3.15 2.83
CA SER A 222 27.04 4.13 1.87
C SER A 222 28.14 3.53 0.97
N ILE A 223 28.33 4.15 -0.18
CA ILE A 223 29.42 3.79 -1.11
C ILE A 223 30.68 4.62 -0.85
N THR A 224 30.56 5.71 -0.11
CA THR A 224 31.64 6.68 0.21
C THR A 224 32.22 6.42 1.60
#